data_060afc97013664801b4ed9a6cdeeab9c
#
_entry.id   060afc97013664801b4ed9a6cdeeab9c
#
_cell.length_a   1.000
_cell.length_b   1.000
_cell.length_c   1.000
_cell.angle_alpha   90.00
_cell.angle_beta   90.00
_cell.angle_gamma   90.00
#
_symmetry.space_group_name_H-M   'P 1'
#
loop_
_entity.id
_entity.type
_entity.pdbx_description
1 polymer ?
#
loop_
_entity_poly.entity_id
_entity_poly.type
_entity_poly.pdbx_seq_one_letter_code
_entity_poly.pdbx_strand_id
1 'polypeptide(L)'
;FYMSSRTGDDSSAVSNPMTDFIVGLFQKVRNDSAPVVDRMTGVVEIMVRKGAHMTEYGILLALLALAVRKAGGRMTSAGVYIWSVVITFVYACSDEIHQLFVADRAGKGTDVLIDMCGALAALLIIWGSKSTRGRIIMGFVIGIVLVAAVMFLFLWPF
;
A
#
# COMPACT_ATOMS: atom_id res chain seq x y z
N PHE A 1 -6.02 8.83 -7.68
CA PHE A 1 -5.96 10.15 -8.37
C PHE A 1 -6.03 11.34 -7.41
N TYR A 2 -6.93 11.35 -6.43
CA TYR A 2 -7.05 12.49 -5.50
C TYR A 2 -5.75 12.72 -4.68
N MET A 3 -5.15 11.66 -4.14
CA MET A 3 -3.88 11.74 -3.41
C MET A 3 -2.69 12.01 -4.35
N SER A 4 -2.74 11.49 -5.55
CA SER A 4 -1.70 11.65 -6.58
C SER A 4 -1.66 13.05 -7.20
N SER A 5 -2.79 13.76 -7.22
CA SER A 5 -2.87 15.14 -7.75
C SER A 5 -2.45 16.22 -6.74
N ARG A 6 -2.18 15.87 -5.49
CA ARG A 6 -1.70 16.83 -4.48
C ARG A 6 -0.21 17.06 -4.58
N THR A 7 0.25 18.26 -4.24
CA THR A 7 1.67 18.58 -4.08
C THR A 7 2.32 17.73 -2.99
N GLY A 8 3.64 17.64 -2.98
CA GLY A 8 4.39 16.92 -1.96
C GLY A 8 4.01 17.37 -0.53
N ASP A 9 3.93 18.67 -0.31
CA ASP A 9 3.59 19.27 0.99
C ASP A 9 2.15 18.96 1.43
N ASP A 10 1.18 19.02 0.51
CA ASP A 10 -0.21 18.66 0.80
C ASP A 10 -0.38 17.18 1.14
N SER A 11 0.42 16.30 0.53
CA SER A 11 0.39 14.86 0.82
C SER A 11 0.95 14.57 2.22
N SER A 12 2.00 15.28 2.62
CA SER A 12 2.57 15.19 3.97
C SER A 12 1.57 15.68 5.01
N ALA A 13 0.86 16.79 4.76
CA ALA A 13 -0.16 17.30 5.67
C ALA A 13 -1.29 16.31 5.97
N VAL A 14 -1.63 15.43 5.03
CA VAL A 14 -2.65 14.38 5.25
C VAL A 14 -2.10 13.19 6.03
N SER A 15 -0.82 12.84 5.87
CA SER A 15 -0.19 11.72 6.57
C SER A 15 0.31 12.07 7.98
N ASN A 16 0.61 13.36 8.25
CA ASN A 16 1.17 13.81 9.52
C ASN A 16 0.37 13.39 10.76
N PRO A 17 -0.97 13.52 10.85
CA PRO A 17 -1.70 13.13 12.06
C PRO A 17 -1.55 11.63 12.40
N MET A 18 -1.48 10.77 11.38
CA MET A 18 -1.28 9.33 11.59
C MET A 18 0.18 9.02 11.96
N THR A 19 1.12 9.71 11.32
CA THR A 19 2.54 9.63 11.64
C THR A 19 2.80 10.07 13.08
N ASP A 20 2.27 11.22 13.49
CA ASP A 20 2.42 11.77 14.84
C ASP A 20 1.83 10.83 15.90
N PHE A 21 0.67 10.22 15.62
CA PHE A 21 0.08 9.23 16.50
C PHE A 21 0.98 8.00 16.67
N ILE A 22 1.50 7.45 15.58
CA ILE A 22 2.37 6.26 15.61
C ILE A 22 3.68 6.60 16.33
N VAL A 23 4.34 7.70 15.97
CA VAL A 23 5.61 8.12 16.59
C VAL A 23 5.41 8.42 18.08
N GLY A 24 4.33 9.12 18.46
CA GLY A 24 3.99 9.39 19.85
C GLY A 24 3.78 8.12 20.68
N LEU A 25 3.21 7.07 20.09
CA LEU A 25 3.07 5.78 20.76
C LEU A 25 4.43 5.13 21.03
N PHE A 26 5.36 5.18 20.05
CA PHE A 26 6.72 4.66 20.21
C PHE A 26 7.54 5.47 21.21
N GLN A 27 7.45 6.80 21.19
CA GLN A 27 8.12 7.66 22.16
C GLN A 27 7.72 7.32 23.60
N LYS A 28 6.42 7.08 23.82
CA LYS A 28 5.91 6.69 25.16
C LYS A 28 6.50 5.39 25.67
N VAL A 29 6.88 4.48 24.76
CA VAL A 29 7.45 3.16 25.10
C VAL A 29 8.97 3.21 25.25
N ARG A 30 9.67 3.97 24.39
CA ARG A 30 11.14 3.93 24.30
C ARG A 30 11.86 5.12 24.91
N ASN A 31 11.19 6.27 25.02
CA ASN A 31 11.78 7.52 25.53
C ASN A 31 13.06 7.94 24.77
N ASP A 32 13.01 7.88 23.44
CA ASP A 32 14.13 8.14 22.55
C ASP A 32 14.53 9.63 22.49
N SER A 33 15.79 9.91 22.09
CA SER A 33 16.30 11.27 21.93
C SER A 33 15.71 11.96 20.67
N ALA A 34 15.67 13.30 20.66
CA ALA A 34 15.10 14.08 19.55
C ALA A 34 15.61 13.68 18.14
N PRO A 35 16.91 13.52 17.86
CA PRO A 35 17.38 13.14 16.53
C PRO A 35 16.95 11.74 16.11
N VAL A 36 16.68 10.83 17.04
CA VAL A 36 16.11 9.51 16.76
C VAL A 36 14.66 9.64 16.38
N VAL A 37 13.92 10.49 17.10
CA VAL A 37 12.50 10.76 16.83
C VAL A 37 12.31 11.37 15.44
N ASP A 38 13.13 12.36 15.05
CA ASP A 38 13.05 13.00 13.73
C ASP A 38 13.26 11.98 12.60
N ARG A 39 14.25 11.09 12.77
CA ARG A 39 14.50 10.02 11.79
C ARG A 39 13.33 9.03 11.72
N MET A 40 12.79 8.63 12.87
CA MET A 40 11.62 7.75 12.93
C MET A 40 10.42 8.39 12.23
N THR A 41 10.17 9.67 12.47
CA THR A 41 9.06 10.42 11.84
C THR A 41 9.15 10.34 10.32
N GLY A 42 10.33 10.60 9.73
CA GLY A 42 10.50 10.50 8.28
C GLY A 42 10.27 9.09 7.72
N VAL A 43 10.75 8.06 8.41
CA VAL A 43 10.53 6.66 7.99
C VAL A 43 9.05 6.28 8.10
N VAL A 44 8.40 6.61 9.20
CA VAL A 44 6.96 6.32 9.43
C VAL A 44 6.10 7.05 8.40
N GLU A 45 6.41 8.31 8.08
CA GLU A 45 5.70 9.08 7.05
C GLU A 45 5.76 8.39 5.68
N ILE A 46 6.95 7.94 5.27
CA ILE A 46 7.11 7.18 4.01
C ILE A 46 6.29 5.89 4.06
N MET A 47 6.33 5.15 5.17
CA MET A 47 5.58 3.91 5.33
C MET A 47 4.06 4.13 5.28
N VAL A 48 3.56 5.15 5.96
CA VAL A 48 2.14 5.52 5.97
C VAL A 48 1.68 5.87 4.56
N ARG A 49 2.44 6.73 3.86
CA ARG A 49 2.12 7.14 2.49
C ARG A 49 2.11 5.96 1.53
N LYS A 50 3.17 5.14 1.54
CA LYS A 50 3.26 3.94 0.67
C LYS A 50 2.22 2.88 1.04
N GLY A 51 1.95 2.68 2.32
CA GLY A 51 0.89 1.80 2.79
C GLY A 51 -0.51 2.25 2.35
N ALA A 52 -0.77 3.55 2.31
CA ALA A 52 -2.00 4.11 1.77
C ALA A 52 -2.17 3.79 0.28
N HIS A 53 -1.12 4.02 -0.54
CA HIS A 53 -1.13 3.64 -1.96
C HIS A 53 -1.36 2.14 -2.17
N MET A 54 -0.63 1.28 -1.46
CA MET A 54 -0.85 -0.17 -1.53
C MET A 54 -2.29 -0.56 -1.22
N THR A 55 -2.90 0.08 -0.22
CA THR A 55 -4.29 -0.17 0.19
C THR A 55 -5.27 0.31 -0.90
N GLU A 56 -5.05 1.50 -1.44
CA GLU A 56 -5.86 2.08 -2.52
C GLU A 56 -5.86 1.17 -3.75
N TYR A 57 -4.71 0.71 -4.21
CA TYR A 57 -4.59 -0.19 -5.35
C TYR A 57 -5.12 -1.59 -5.06
N GLY A 58 -5.03 -2.05 -3.82
CA GLY A 58 -5.67 -3.29 -3.38
C GLY A 58 -7.19 -3.22 -3.48
N ILE A 59 -7.79 -2.11 -3.01
CA ILE A 59 -9.23 -1.85 -3.12
C ILE A 59 -9.64 -1.71 -4.59
N LEU A 60 -8.87 -0.97 -5.39
CA LEU A 60 -9.11 -0.80 -6.83
C LEU A 60 -9.18 -2.15 -7.54
N LEU A 61 -8.21 -3.04 -7.32
CA LEU A 61 -8.22 -4.38 -7.91
C LEU A 61 -9.44 -5.19 -7.48
N ALA A 62 -9.82 -5.14 -6.20
CA ALA A 62 -10.98 -5.84 -5.70
C ALA A 62 -12.27 -5.36 -6.38
N LEU A 63 -12.44 -4.04 -6.52
CA LEU A 63 -13.61 -3.44 -7.19
C LEU A 63 -13.61 -3.76 -8.70
N LEU A 64 -12.46 -3.71 -9.35
CA LEU A 64 -12.31 -4.10 -10.76
C LEU A 64 -12.65 -5.58 -10.97
N ALA A 65 -12.21 -6.47 -10.08
CA ALA A 65 -12.56 -7.89 -10.16
C ALA A 65 -14.07 -8.12 -10.06
N LEU A 66 -14.76 -7.34 -9.24
CA LEU A 66 -16.23 -7.36 -9.15
C LEU A 66 -16.88 -6.80 -10.43
N ALA A 67 -16.38 -5.68 -10.93
CA ALA A 67 -16.91 -5.02 -12.14
C ALA A 67 -16.72 -5.90 -13.38
N VAL A 68 -15.50 -6.41 -13.60
CA VAL A 68 -15.18 -7.29 -14.74
C VAL A 68 -15.99 -8.58 -14.67
N ARG A 69 -16.21 -9.14 -13.48
CA ARG A 69 -17.06 -10.33 -13.31
C ARG A 69 -18.51 -10.06 -13.70
N LYS A 70 -19.06 -8.89 -13.35
CA LYS A 70 -20.43 -8.52 -13.72
C LYS A 70 -20.56 -8.22 -15.22
N ALA A 71 -19.58 -7.52 -15.81
CA ALA A 71 -19.61 -7.14 -17.22
C ALA A 71 -19.20 -8.28 -18.14
N GLY A 72 -18.30 -9.18 -17.69
CA GLY A 72 -17.67 -10.21 -18.50
C GLY A 72 -18.55 -11.43 -18.85
N GLY A 73 -19.79 -11.50 -18.38
CA GLY A 73 -20.74 -12.55 -18.74
C GLY A 73 -20.21 -13.96 -18.44
N ARG A 74 -19.79 -14.70 -19.48
CA ARG A 74 -19.27 -16.07 -19.38
C ARG A 74 -17.75 -16.16 -19.16
N MET A 75 -17.10 -15.08 -18.78
CA MET A 75 -15.64 -15.07 -18.56
C MET A 75 -15.25 -16.02 -17.41
N THR A 76 -14.14 -16.74 -17.59
CA THR A 76 -13.59 -17.61 -16.56
C THR A 76 -13.08 -16.78 -15.37
N SER A 77 -13.01 -17.38 -14.18
CA SER A 77 -12.46 -16.69 -13.00
C SER A 77 -11.01 -16.23 -13.23
N ALA A 78 -10.20 -17.02 -13.94
CA ALA A 78 -8.85 -16.62 -14.32
C ALA A 78 -8.84 -15.39 -15.23
N GLY A 79 -9.71 -15.34 -16.24
CA GLY A 79 -9.86 -14.19 -17.13
C GLY A 79 -10.26 -12.92 -16.37
N VAL A 80 -11.18 -13.02 -15.42
CA VAL A 80 -11.57 -11.89 -14.56
C VAL A 80 -10.35 -11.33 -13.81
N TYR A 81 -9.56 -12.18 -13.19
CA TYR A 81 -8.38 -11.72 -12.42
C TYR A 81 -7.29 -11.14 -13.32
N ILE A 82 -7.01 -11.78 -14.46
CA ILE A 82 -6.01 -11.28 -15.42
C ILE A 82 -6.38 -9.87 -15.89
N TRP A 83 -7.63 -9.67 -16.33
CA TRP A 83 -8.08 -8.37 -16.79
C TRP A 83 -8.07 -7.31 -15.66
N SER A 84 -8.45 -7.69 -14.45
CA SER A 84 -8.39 -6.78 -13.31
C SER A 84 -6.96 -6.34 -13.01
N VAL A 85 -5.99 -7.25 -13.05
CA VAL A 85 -4.56 -6.93 -12.86
C VAL A 85 -4.05 -6.05 -13.98
N VAL A 86 -4.37 -6.36 -15.24
CA VAL A 86 -3.95 -5.55 -16.40
C VAL A 86 -4.49 -4.12 -16.30
N ILE A 87 -5.77 -3.95 -15.99
CA ILE A 87 -6.38 -2.62 -15.86
C ILE A 87 -5.75 -1.86 -14.68
N THR A 88 -5.52 -2.53 -13.54
CA THR A 88 -4.86 -1.91 -12.38
C THR A 88 -3.44 -1.48 -12.72
N PHE A 89 -2.67 -2.29 -13.45
CA PHE A 89 -1.33 -1.96 -13.88
C PHE A 89 -1.30 -0.74 -14.83
N VAL A 90 -2.18 -0.71 -15.82
CA VAL A 90 -2.29 0.44 -16.73
C VAL A 90 -2.65 1.70 -15.97
N TYR A 91 -3.54 1.58 -14.98
CA TYR A 91 -3.93 2.70 -14.13
C TYR A 91 -2.74 3.19 -13.27
N ALA A 92 -1.96 2.28 -12.65
CA ALA A 92 -0.77 2.63 -11.88
C ALA A 92 0.29 3.36 -12.74
N CYS A 93 0.54 2.87 -13.95
CA CYS A 93 1.43 3.55 -14.89
C CYS A 93 0.90 4.95 -15.26
N SER A 94 -0.40 5.08 -15.50
CA SER A 94 -1.06 6.37 -15.79
C SER A 94 -0.93 7.35 -14.62
N ASP A 95 -1.05 6.86 -13.40
CA ASP A 95 -0.91 7.67 -12.19
C ASP A 95 0.52 8.23 -12.04
N GLU A 96 1.54 7.40 -12.25
CA GLU A 96 2.94 7.82 -12.24
C GLU A 96 3.26 8.83 -13.35
N ILE A 97 2.71 8.62 -14.55
CA ILE A 97 2.85 9.59 -15.64
C ILE A 97 2.20 10.93 -15.24
N HIS A 98 1.01 10.88 -14.63
CA HIS A 98 0.34 12.08 -14.14
C HIS A 98 1.18 12.83 -13.08
N GLN A 99 1.85 12.10 -12.18
CA GLN A 99 2.71 12.69 -11.15
C GLN A 99 3.91 13.45 -11.72
N LEU A 100 4.38 13.12 -12.93
CA LEU A 100 5.43 13.90 -13.60
C LEU A 100 5.00 15.34 -13.95
N PHE A 101 3.70 15.60 -14.01
CA PHE A 101 3.13 16.92 -14.30
C PHE A 101 2.68 17.69 -13.05
N VAL A 102 2.84 17.10 -11.85
CA VAL A 102 2.49 17.73 -10.56
C VAL A 102 3.77 18.33 -9.94
N ALA A 103 3.68 19.59 -9.49
CA ALA A 103 4.79 20.27 -8.84
C ALA A 103 5.26 19.48 -7.59
N ASP A 104 6.56 19.48 -7.37
CA ASP A 104 7.24 18.81 -6.24
C ASP A 104 7.03 17.28 -6.16
N ARG A 105 6.60 16.67 -7.28
CA ARG A 105 6.51 15.21 -7.43
C ARG A 105 7.42 14.70 -8.55
N ALA A 106 8.08 13.59 -8.28
CA ALA A 106 8.84 12.85 -9.27
C ALA A 106 8.18 11.50 -9.44
N GLY A 107 7.61 11.23 -10.62
CA GLY A 107 7.12 9.90 -10.98
C GLY A 107 8.27 8.89 -10.94
N LYS A 108 8.09 7.80 -10.21
CA LYS A 108 9.10 6.75 -10.03
C LYS A 108 8.51 5.39 -10.38
N GLY A 109 9.11 4.69 -11.32
CA GLY A 109 8.69 3.31 -11.65
C GLY A 109 8.67 2.36 -10.46
N THR A 110 9.43 2.67 -9.39
CA THR A 110 9.38 1.93 -8.12
C THR A 110 8.03 2.07 -7.41
N ASP A 111 7.32 3.18 -7.60
CA ASP A 111 6.04 3.41 -6.94
C ASP A 111 4.94 2.60 -7.64
N VAL A 112 5.01 2.41 -8.97
CA VAL A 112 4.17 1.42 -9.69
C VAL A 112 4.35 0.01 -9.12
N LEU A 113 5.58 -0.39 -8.80
CA LEU A 113 5.83 -1.72 -8.21
C LEU A 113 5.18 -1.85 -6.82
N ILE A 114 5.25 -0.82 -6.01
CA ILE A 114 4.64 -0.79 -4.67
C ILE A 114 3.11 -0.89 -4.78
N ASP A 115 2.51 -0.13 -5.67
CA ASP A 115 1.07 -0.15 -5.96
C ASP A 115 0.63 -1.55 -6.42
N MET A 116 1.40 -2.16 -7.31
CA MET A 116 1.14 -3.53 -7.76
C MET A 116 1.32 -4.57 -6.66
N CYS A 117 2.23 -4.37 -5.70
CA CYS A 117 2.32 -5.24 -4.52
C CYS A 117 1.03 -5.21 -3.71
N GLY A 118 0.43 -4.04 -3.51
CA GLY A 118 -0.88 -3.89 -2.85
C GLY A 118 -2.00 -4.60 -3.62
N ALA A 119 -2.05 -4.41 -4.93
CA ALA A 119 -3.01 -5.07 -5.80
C ALA A 119 -2.88 -6.61 -5.76
N LEU A 120 -1.66 -7.13 -5.86
CA LEU A 120 -1.40 -8.57 -5.80
C LEU A 120 -1.70 -9.15 -4.41
N ALA A 121 -1.43 -8.42 -3.33
CA ALA A 121 -1.82 -8.82 -1.98
C ALA A 121 -3.35 -8.98 -1.87
N ALA A 122 -4.12 -8.02 -2.39
CA ALA A 122 -5.58 -8.12 -2.43
C ALA A 122 -6.05 -9.32 -3.28
N LEU A 123 -5.41 -9.59 -4.41
CA LEU A 123 -5.71 -10.76 -5.23
C LEU A 123 -5.47 -12.07 -4.47
N LEU A 124 -4.36 -12.18 -3.75
CA LEU A 124 -4.04 -13.34 -2.92
C LEU A 124 -5.07 -13.51 -1.79
N ILE A 125 -5.54 -12.43 -1.17
CA ILE A 125 -6.60 -12.45 -0.16
C ILE A 125 -7.90 -12.98 -0.77
N ILE A 126 -8.32 -12.45 -1.93
CA ILE A 126 -9.53 -12.87 -2.62
C ILE A 126 -9.44 -14.35 -3.03
N TRP A 127 -8.30 -14.78 -3.54
CA TRP A 127 -8.09 -16.17 -3.94
C TRP A 127 -8.00 -17.10 -2.73
N GLY A 128 -7.23 -16.74 -1.71
CA GLY A 128 -7.03 -17.52 -0.50
C GLY A 128 -8.31 -17.67 0.33
N SER A 129 -9.19 -16.65 0.33
CA SER A 129 -10.46 -16.68 1.08
C SER A 129 -11.43 -17.75 0.57
N LYS A 130 -11.25 -18.26 -0.65
CA LYS A 130 -12.11 -19.28 -1.26
C LYS A 130 -11.87 -20.70 -0.71
N SER A 131 -10.78 -20.94 -0.02
CA SER A 131 -10.46 -22.24 0.55
C SER A 131 -9.97 -22.11 2.00
N THR A 132 -10.26 -23.13 2.83
CA THR A 132 -9.76 -23.16 4.21
C THR A 132 -8.24 -23.17 4.26
N ARG A 133 -7.59 -23.94 3.37
CA ARG A 133 -6.13 -24.01 3.27
C ARG A 133 -5.54 -22.65 2.88
N GLY A 134 -6.16 -21.95 1.92
CA GLY A 134 -5.73 -20.60 1.53
C GLY A 134 -5.84 -19.58 2.66
N ARG A 135 -6.90 -19.63 3.48
CA ARG A 135 -7.07 -18.75 4.65
C ARG A 135 -5.96 -18.98 5.69
N ILE A 136 -5.60 -20.23 5.94
CA ILE A 136 -4.52 -20.58 6.88
C ILE A 136 -3.19 -20.03 6.36
N ILE A 137 -2.82 -20.29 5.11
CA ILE A 137 -1.58 -19.79 4.48
C ILE A 137 -1.53 -18.26 4.56
N MET A 138 -2.62 -17.60 4.21
CA MET A 138 -2.72 -16.14 4.26
C MET A 138 -2.53 -15.61 5.68
N GLY A 139 -3.14 -16.24 6.68
CA GLY A 139 -2.95 -15.88 8.09
C GLY A 139 -1.50 -16.00 8.53
N PHE A 140 -0.78 -17.06 8.12
CA PHE A 140 0.65 -17.20 8.39
C PHE A 140 1.49 -16.12 7.70
N VAL A 141 1.24 -15.83 6.43
CA VAL A 141 1.97 -14.78 5.69
C VAL A 141 1.77 -13.42 6.34
N ILE A 142 0.53 -13.05 6.66
CA ILE A 142 0.24 -11.79 7.35
C ILE A 142 0.94 -11.76 8.72
N GLY A 143 0.89 -12.85 9.49
CA GLY A 143 1.57 -12.96 10.77
C GLY A 143 3.07 -12.75 10.65
N ILE A 144 3.73 -13.39 9.68
CA ILE A 144 5.17 -13.22 9.43
C ILE A 144 5.51 -11.78 9.06
N VAL A 145 4.72 -11.14 8.18
CA VAL A 145 4.93 -9.75 7.76
C VAL A 145 4.78 -8.80 8.95
N LEU A 146 3.77 -9.00 9.80
CA LEU A 146 3.58 -8.19 11.01
C LEU A 146 4.73 -8.36 11.99
N VAL A 147 5.18 -9.60 12.25
CA VAL A 147 6.33 -9.86 13.13
C VAL A 147 7.59 -9.23 12.54
N ALA A 148 7.86 -9.37 11.26
CA ALA A 148 9.01 -8.75 10.60
C ALA A 148 8.97 -7.21 10.69
N ALA A 149 7.79 -6.60 10.51
CA ALA A 149 7.61 -5.16 10.66
C ALA A 149 7.88 -4.70 12.11
N VAL A 150 7.35 -5.42 13.10
CA VAL A 150 7.61 -5.13 14.51
C VAL A 150 9.10 -5.30 14.84
N MET A 151 9.72 -6.41 14.41
CA MET A 151 11.16 -6.65 14.60
C MET A 151 11.99 -5.56 13.94
N PHE A 152 11.64 -5.14 12.71
CA PHE A 152 12.31 -4.04 12.02
C PHE A 152 12.22 -2.73 12.82
N LEU A 153 11.04 -2.39 13.33
CA LEU A 153 10.82 -1.17 14.11
C LEU A 153 11.53 -1.17 15.47
N PHE A 154 11.69 -2.35 16.12
CA PHE A 154 12.32 -2.46 17.43
C PHE A 154 13.83 -2.74 17.40
N LEU A 155 14.31 -3.44 16.38
CA LEU A 155 15.73 -3.88 16.30
C LEU A 155 16.55 -3.01 15.36
N TRP A 156 15.92 -2.22 14.47
CA TRP A 156 16.68 -1.33 13.61
C TRP A 156 17.35 -0.25 14.43
N PRO A 157 18.69 -0.13 14.37
CA PRO A 157 19.41 0.91 15.10
C PRO A 157 19.15 2.26 14.40
N PHE A 158 18.27 3.05 15.00
CA PHE A 158 18.07 4.43 14.59
C PHE A 158 19.21 5.32 15.07
#